data_181e5e46f87a90acf01c33e3f9195dbb
#
_entry.id   181e5e46f87a90acf01c33e3f9195dbb
#
_cell.length_a   1.000
_cell.length_b   1.000
_cell.length_c   1.000
_cell.angle_alpha   90.00
_cell.angle_beta   90.00
_cell.angle_gamma   90.00
#
_symmetry.space_group_name_H-M   'P 1'
#
loop_
_entity.id
_entity.type
_entity.pdbx_description
1 polymer ?
#
loop_
_entity_poly.entity_id
_entity_poly.type
_entity_poly.pdbx_seq_one_letter_code
_entity_poly.pdbx_strand_id
1 'polypeptide(L)'
;MKQMIRISMVIVYMTILSVPTLLGQGTKSEKDTLVVLWTSGDIEVAEKMVYMYVYNAKKAKWFDEVIFIIWGPSARLLADNVKLQEEVKKMQEMGIRTEACVACARMYEVDDDLRELGIDVKGMGKTLSDYLKDRYPILTF
;
A
#
# COMPACT_ATOMS: atom_id res chain seq x y z
N MET A 1 -2.49 53.67 46.09
CA MET A 1 -1.38 53.04 45.37
C MET A 1 -1.25 51.52 45.57
N LYS A 2 -1.41 50.97 46.78
CA LYS A 2 -1.24 49.51 47.00
C LYS A 2 -2.34 48.62 46.39
N GLN A 3 -3.56 49.11 46.16
CA GLN A 3 -4.64 48.34 45.54
C GLN A 3 -4.51 48.22 43.99
N MET A 4 -4.00 49.26 43.34
CA MET A 4 -3.81 49.24 41.88
C MET A 4 -2.71 48.24 41.43
N ILE A 5 -1.70 48.04 42.26
CA ILE A 5 -0.59 47.08 41.93
C ILE A 5 -1.09 45.62 42.04
N ARG A 6 -2.05 45.31 42.94
CA ARG A 6 -2.60 43.96 43.08
C ARG A 6 -3.51 43.55 41.92
N ILE A 7 -4.25 44.48 41.34
CA ILE A 7 -5.13 44.20 40.18
C ILE A 7 -4.30 43.97 38.91
N SER A 8 -3.21 44.72 38.75
CA SER A 8 -2.31 44.56 37.62
C SER A 8 -1.60 43.20 37.59
N MET A 9 -1.28 42.64 38.78
CA MET A 9 -0.58 41.36 38.89
C MET A 9 -1.52 40.15 38.63
N VAL A 10 -2.82 40.28 38.91
CA VAL A 10 -3.80 39.22 38.62
C VAL A 10 -4.12 39.11 37.12
N ILE A 11 -4.13 40.26 36.43
CA ILE A 11 -4.38 40.26 34.96
C ILE A 11 -3.20 39.66 34.18
N VAL A 12 -1.96 39.85 34.62
CA VAL A 12 -0.78 39.26 33.98
C VAL A 12 -0.74 37.73 34.19
N TYR A 13 -1.27 37.19 35.28
CA TYR A 13 -1.28 35.76 35.56
C TYR A 13 -2.35 35.00 34.75
N MET A 14 -3.40 35.68 34.28
CA MET A 14 -4.51 35.08 33.56
C MET A 14 -4.25 34.94 32.04
N THR A 15 -3.24 35.62 31.52
CA THR A 15 -2.89 35.58 30.05
C THR A 15 -1.90 34.50 29.69
N ILE A 16 -1.30 33.77 30.63
CA ILE A 16 -0.25 32.75 30.36
C ILE A 16 -0.85 31.35 30.19
N LEU A 17 -2.15 31.14 30.46
CA LEU A 17 -2.79 29.81 30.43
C LEU A 17 -3.52 29.46 29.11
N SER A 18 -3.37 30.26 28.06
CA SER A 18 -3.92 29.95 26.73
C SER A 18 -2.81 29.51 25.79
N VAL A 19 -2.07 28.47 26.13
CA VAL A 19 -1.34 27.70 25.12
C VAL A 19 -2.36 26.81 24.45
N PRO A 20 -2.74 27.03 23.19
CA PRO A 20 -3.51 26.02 22.47
C PRO A 20 -2.61 24.80 22.38
N THR A 21 -2.97 23.76 23.12
CA THR A 21 -2.43 22.42 22.88
C THR A 21 -2.86 22.07 21.46
N LEU A 22 -1.96 22.32 20.52
CA LEU A 22 -2.05 21.78 19.17
C LEU A 22 -1.83 20.27 19.34
N LEU A 23 -2.85 19.59 19.86
CA LEU A 23 -2.98 18.15 19.70
C LEU A 23 -3.02 17.96 18.19
N GLY A 24 -1.89 17.53 17.64
CA GLY A 24 -1.85 17.03 16.28
C GLY A 24 -2.95 15.98 16.17
N GLN A 25 -4.10 16.40 15.66
CA GLN A 25 -5.07 15.45 15.12
C GLN A 25 -4.32 14.78 13.98
N GLY A 26 -3.71 13.63 14.30
CA GLY A 26 -3.37 12.67 13.28
C GLY A 26 -4.65 12.45 12.50
N THR A 27 -4.76 13.06 11.33
CA THR A 27 -5.78 12.72 10.37
C THR A 27 -5.72 11.22 10.26
N LYS A 28 -6.80 10.54 10.69
CA LYS A 28 -6.95 9.10 10.49
C LYS A 28 -6.70 8.90 9.00
N SER A 29 -5.55 8.33 8.70
CA SER A 29 -5.14 8.03 7.35
C SER A 29 -6.30 7.32 6.66
N GLU A 30 -6.67 7.77 5.47
CA GLU A 30 -7.20 6.89 4.45
C GLU A 30 -6.61 5.50 4.66
N LYS A 31 -7.43 4.46 4.49
CA LYS A 31 -7.13 3.05 4.75
C LYS A 31 -5.65 2.73 4.62
N ASP A 32 -5.07 2.14 5.64
CA ASP A 32 -3.67 1.74 5.65
C ASP A 32 -3.43 0.72 4.55
N THR A 33 -2.88 1.18 3.43
CA THR A 33 -2.76 0.41 2.18
C THR A 33 -1.30 0.10 1.90
N LEU A 34 -0.98 -1.18 1.76
CA LEU A 34 0.33 -1.64 1.30
C LEU A 34 0.30 -1.92 -0.20
N VAL A 35 1.30 -1.46 -0.92
CA VAL A 35 1.59 -1.87 -2.31
C VAL A 35 2.76 -2.84 -2.31
N VAL A 36 2.56 -4.03 -2.86
CA VAL A 36 3.64 -5.01 -3.06
C VAL A 36 3.92 -5.13 -4.55
N LEU A 37 5.13 -4.78 -4.95
CA LEU A 37 5.61 -4.83 -6.33
C LEU A 37 6.46 -6.09 -6.52
N TRP A 38 5.95 -7.06 -7.27
CA TRP A 38 6.65 -8.29 -7.60
C TRP A 38 7.25 -8.20 -9.00
N THR A 39 8.59 -8.22 -9.06
CA THR A 39 9.35 -8.08 -10.31
C THR A 39 10.16 -9.32 -10.67
N SER A 40 10.44 -10.17 -9.68
CA SER A 40 11.29 -11.35 -9.86
C SER A 40 10.62 -12.44 -10.69
N GLY A 41 11.38 -13.02 -11.64
CA GLY A 41 11.00 -14.24 -12.37
C GLY A 41 11.47 -15.54 -11.68
N ASP A 42 11.93 -15.46 -10.43
CA ASP A 42 12.40 -16.60 -9.65
C ASP A 42 11.25 -17.22 -8.85
N ILE A 43 11.07 -18.53 -9.01
CA ILE A 43 9.98 -19.28 -8.37
C ILE A 43 10.15 -19.36 -6.83
N GLU A 44 11.39 -19.46 -6.33
CA GLU A 44 11.63 -19.52 -4.90
C GLU A 44 11.36 -18.17 -4.23
N VAL A 45 11.73 -17.07 -4.90
CA VAL A 45 11.37 -15.72 -4.44
C VAL A 45 9.85 -15.56 -4.41
N ALA A 46 9.16 -16.00 -5.46
CA ALA A 46 7.69 -15.94 -5.51
C ALA A 46 7.06 -16.70 -4.34
N GLU A 47 7.39 -17.99 -4.17
CA GLU A 47 6.76 -18.87 -3.19
C GLU A 47 7.19 -18.56 -1.74
N LYS A 48 8.49 -18.32 -1.51
CA LYS A 48 9.07 -18.26 -0.17
C LYS A 48 9.08 -16.86 0.44
N MET A 49 8.95 -15.82 -0.39
CA MET A 49 8.97 -14.44 0.10
C MET A 49 7.69 -13.69 -0.29
N VAL A 50 7.43 -13.51 -1.58
CA VAL A 50 6.37 -12.64 -2.07
C VAL A 50 4.99 -13.11 -1.61
N TYR A 51 4.62 -14.33 -1.94
CA TYR A 51 3.29 -14.88 -1.67
C TYR A 51 3.04 -15.03 -0.17
N MET A 52 4.04 -15.50 0.57
CA MET A 52 3.96 -15.57 2.03
C MET A 52 3.69 -14.21 2.65
N TYR A 53 4.41 -13.18 2.19
CA TYR A 53 4.27 -11.84 2.75
C TYR A 53 2.91 -11.23 2.40
N VAL A 54 2.54 -11.24 1.11
CA VAL A 54 1.26 -10.69 0.61
C VAL A 54 0.06 -11.32 1.31
N TYR A 55 0.04 -12.66 1.38
CA TYR A 55 -1.03 -13.41 2.04
C TYR A 55 -1.14 -13.06 3.53
N ASN A 56 -0.01 -13.07 4.26
CA ASN A 56 0.00 -12.80 5.70
C ASN A 56 -0.30 -11.34 6.02
N ALA A 57 0.15 -10.38 5.21
CA ALA A 57 -0.15 -8.96 5.39
C ALA A 57 -1.67 -8.71 5.42
N LYS A 58 -2.42 -9.39 4.55
CA LYS A 58 -3.88 -9.31 4.52
C LYS A 58 -4.53 -10.14 5.63
N LYS A 59 -4.13 -11.41 5.77
CA LYS A 59 -4.72 -12.36 6.73
C LYS A 59 -4.57 -11.91 8.18
N ALA A 60 -3.39 -11.44 8.55
CA ALA A 60 -3.09 -10.95 9.89
C ALA A 60 -3.50 -9.49 10.13
N LYS A 61 -4.11 -8.85 9.11
CA LYS A 61 -4.55 -7.45 9.16
C LYS A 61 -3.43 -6.48 9.55
N TRP A 62 -2.22 -6.71 9.01
CA TRP A 62 -1.13 -5.75 9.16
C TRP A 62 -1.42 -4.45 8.41
N PHE A 63 -2.20 -4.56 7.32
CA PHE A 63 -2.71 -3.45 6.54
C PHE A 63 -4.21 -3.65 6.24
N ASP A 64 -4.95 -2.56 6.15
CA ASP A 64 -6.38 -2.60 5.80
C ASP A 64 -6.59 -3.09 4.37
N GLU A 65 -5.76 -2.58 3.45
CA GLU A 65 -5.75 -2.96 2.03
C GLU A 65 -4.35 -3.41 1.59
N VAL A 66 -4.33 -4.37 0.68
CA VAL A 66 -3.11 -4.83 0.01
C VAL A 66 -3.34 -4.79 -1.50
N ILE A 67 -2.42 -4.12 -2.21
CA ILE A 67 -2.37 -4.09 -3.67
C ILE A 67 -1.15 -4.90 -4.08
N PHE A 68 -1.39 -5.95 -4.87
CA PHE A 68 -0.34 -6.81 -5.37
C PHE A 68 -0.13 -6.57 -6.86
N ILE A 69 1.05 -6.06 -7.22
CA ILE A 69 1.41 -5.65 -8.58
C ILE A 69 2.39 -6.65 -9.20
N ILE A 70 2.01 -7.21 -10.35
CA ILE A 70 2.82 -8.08 -11.18
C ILE A 70 3.51 -7.24 -12.26
N TRP A 71 4.86 -7.22 -12.27
CA TRP A 71 5.63 -6.34 -13.14
C TRP A 71 6.89 -7.02 -13.70
N GLY A 72 7.09 -6.98 -15.01
CA GLY A 72 8.28 -7.54 -15.64
C GLY A 72 8.27 -9.07 -15.68
N PRO A 73 9.39 -9.74 -15.34
CA PRO A 73 9.53 -11.20 -15.42
C PRO A 73 8.50 -11.99 -14.62
N SER A 74 7.96 -11.43 -13.54
CA SER A 74 6.91 -12.06 -12.74
C SER A 74 5.63 -12.33 -13.55
N ALA A 75 5.33 -11.51 -14.56
CA ALA A 75 4.16 -11.69 -15.41
C ALA A 75 4.21 -13.03 -16.16
N ARG A 76 5.35 -13.35 -16.77
CA ARG A 76 5.56 -14.63 -17.44
C ARG A 76 5.56 -15.79 -16.44
N LEU A 77 6.29 -15.65 -15.33
CA LEU A 77 6.34 -16.70 -14.31
C LEU A 77 4.94 -17.06 -13.79
N LEU A 78 4.07 -16.07 -13.57
CA LEU A 78 2.71 -16.30 -13.15
C LEU A 78 1.87 -16.98 -14.23
N ALA A 79 1.96 -16.53 -15.49
CA ALA A 79 1.20 -17.11 -16.59
C ALA A 79 1.58 -18.58 -16.85
N ASP A 80 2.86 -18.92 -16.71
CA ASP A 80 3.39 -20.27 -16.94
C ASP A 80 3.19 -21.23 -15.76
N ASN A 81 2.67 -20.76 -14.58
CA ASN A 81 2.67 -21.57 -13.37
C ASN A 81 1.29 -21.65 -12.71
N VAL A 82 0.59 -22.78 -12.94
CA VAL A 82 -0.76 -23.03 -12.41
C VAL A 82 -0.83 -22.93 -10.88
N LYS A 83 0.19 -23.39 -10.17
CA LYS A 83 0.21 -23.32 -8.69
C LYS A 83 0.23 -21.86 -8.20
N LEU A 84 1.02 -20.99 -8.85
CA LEU A 84 1.03 -19.58 -8.53
C LEU A 84 -0.29 -18.88 -8.86
N GLN A 85 -0.94 -19.29 -9.97
CA GLN A 85 -2.28 -18.80 -10.34
C GLN A 85 -3.33 -19.13 -9.28
N GLU A 86 -3.32 -20.37 -8.76
CA GLU A 86 -4.22 -20.79 -7.69
C GLU A 86 -4.03 -19.96 -6.40
N GLU A 87 -2.80 -19.68 -6.04
CA GLU A 87 -2.51 -18.84 -4.86
C GLU A 87 -2.95 -17.39 -5.08
N VAL A 88 -2.76 -16.83 -6.29
CA VAL A 88 -3.28 -15.48 -6.62
C VAL A 88 -4.80 -15.44 -6.52
N LYS A 89 -5.52 -16.46 -6.99
CA LYS A 89 -6.98 -16.54 -6.85
C LYS A 89 -7.41 -16.53 -5.38
N LYS A 90 -6.73 -17.30 -4.51
CA LYS A 90 -6.99 -17.25 -3.06
C LYS A 90 -6.75 -15.87 -2.46
N MET A 91 -5.73 -15.16 -2.90
CA MET A 91 -5.46 -13.79 -2.49
C MET A 91 -6.59 -12.83 -2.91
N GLN A 92 -7.09 -12.96 -4.14
CA GLN A 92 -8.22 -12.19 -4.65
C GLN A 92 -9.50 -12.45 -3.83
N GLU A 93 -9.78 -13.70 -3.47
CA GLU A 93 -10.90 -14.08 -2.60
C GLU A 93 -10.82 -13.43 -1.20
N MET A 94 -9.61 -13.16 -0.71
CA MET A 94 -9.37 -12.41 0.53
C MET A 94 -9.50 -10.89 0.36
N GLY A 95 -9.80 -10.40 -0.85
CA GLY A 95 -9.91 -8.99 -1.15
C GLY A 95 -8.57 -8.29 -1.39
N ILE A 96 -7.52 -9.04 -1.75
CA ILE A 96 -6.27 -8.44 -2.25
C ILE A 96 -6.50 -8.01 -3.70
N ARG A 97 -6.22 -6.74 -3.97
CA ARG A 97 -6.33 -6.18 -5.32
C ARG A 97 -5.09 -6.56 -6.13
N THR A 98 -5.30 -7.22 -7.28
CA THR A 98 -4.22 -7.66 -8.15
C THR A 98 -4.17 -6.82 -9.42
N GLU A 99 -3.00 -6.29 -9.74
CA GLU A 99 -2.75 -5.42 -10.87
C GLU A 99 -1.54 -5.90 -11.66
N ALA A 100 -1.49 -5.68 -12.98
CA ALA A 100 -0.33 -6.04 -13.79
C ALA A 100 0.01 -4.98 -14.83
N CYS A 101 1.32 -4.90 -15.16
CA CYS A 101 1.84 -4.01 -16.17
C CYS A 101 1.50 -4.52 -17.58
N VAL A 102 0.62 -3.83 -18.30
CA VAL A 102 0.22 -4.21 -19.67
C VAL A 102 1.41 -4.24 -20.65
N ALA A 103 2.37 -3.32 -20.50
CA ALA A 103 3.53 -3.30 -21.38
C ALA A 103 4.40 -4.56 -21.21
N CYS A 104 4.63 -4.96 -19.93
CA CYS A 104 5.39 -6.18 -19.62
C CYS A 104 4.63 -7.42 -20.07
N ALA A 105 3.33 -7.50 -19.78
CA ALA A 105 2.50 -8.64 -20.14
C ALA A 105 2.48 -8.87 -21.67
N ARG A 106 2.37 -7.79 -22.46
CA ARG A 106 2.46 -7.86 -23.93
C ARG A 106 3.84 -8.25 -24.45
N MET A 107 4.91 -7.80 -23.81
CA MET A 107 6.28 -8.22 -24.20
C MET A 107 6.51 -9.71 -24.01
N TYR A 108 5.78 -10.34 -23.09
CA TYR A 108 5.81 -11.78 -22.83
C TYR A 108 4.64 -12.52 -23.49
N GLU A 109 3.74 -11.82 -24.18
CA GLU A 109 2.55 -12.38 -24.85
C GLU A 109 1.60 -13.10 -23.87
N VAL A 110 1.44 -12.57 -22.65
CA VAL A 110 0.64 -13.17 -21.56
C VAL A 110 -0.45 -12.22 -21.01
N ASP A 111 -0.77 -11.13 -21.70
CA ASP A 111 -1.72 -10.15 -21.21
C ASP A 111 -3.16 -10.69 -21.17
N ASP A 112 -3.54 -11.56 -22.07
CA ASP A 112 -4.85 -12.23 -22.06
C ASP A 112 -4.93 -13.26 -20.93
N ASP A 113 -3.88 -14.08 -20.72
CA ASP A 113 -3.82 -15.06 -19.63
C ASP A 113 -3.97 -14.38 -18.26
N LEU A 114 -3.29 -13.25 -18.06
CA LEU A 114 -3.42 -12.50 -16.80
C LEU A 114 -4.82 -11.91 -16.62
N ARG A 115 -5.50 -11.47 -17.70
CA ARG A 115 -6.88 -11.00 -17.62
C ARG A 115 -7.86 -12.12 -17.28
N GLU A 116 -7.66 -13.32 -17.84
CA GLU A 116 -8.46 -14.50 -17.53
C GLU A 116 -8.34 -14.91 -16.06
N LEU A 117 -7.21 -14.62 -15.42
CA LEU A 117 -7.01 -14.78 -13.97
C LEU A 117 -7.72 -13.69 -13.12
N GLY A 118 -8.42 -12.73 -13.74
CA GLY A 118 -9.08 -11.65 -13.02
C GLY A 118 -8.15 -10.52 -12.56
N ILE A 119 -6.93 -10.45 -13.12
CA ILE A 119 -5.96 -9.40 -12.80
C ILE A 119 -6.25 -8.14 -13.62
N ASP A 120 -6.20 -6.96 -12.98
CA ASP A 120 -6.36 -5.67 -13.65
C ASP A 120 -5.09 -5.29 -14.44
N VAL A 121 -5.06 -5.69 -15.72
CA VAL A 121 -3.92 -5.45 -16.63
C VAL A 121 -4.04 -4.08 -17.27
N LYS A 122 -3.20 -3.14 -16.83
CA LYS A 122 -3.27 -1.71 -17.22
C LYS A 122 -1.89 -1.04 -17.32
N GLY A 123 -1.88 0.24 -17.68
CA GLY A 123 -0.68 1.07 -17.73
C GLY A 123 -0.13 1.37 -16.34
N MET A 124 0.78 0.53 -15.84
CA MET A 124 1.28 0.63 -14.46
C MET A 124 2.26 1.77 -14.20
N GLY A 125 2.91 2.34 -15.23
CA GLY A 125 3.87 3.43 -15.02
C GLY A 125 3.27 4.64 -14.31
N LYS A 126 2.11 5.11 -14.80
CA LYS A 126 1.38 6.22 -14.16
C LYS A 126 0.81 5.78 -12.82
N THR A 127 0.16 4.62 -12.76
CA THR A 127 -0.48 4.10 -11.54
C THR A 127 0.51 3.98 -10.38
N LEU A 128 1.69 3.37 -10.62
CA LEU A 128 2.73 3.26 -9.60
C LEU A 128 3.28 4.63 -9.18
N SER A 129 3.42 5.57 -10.15
CA SER A 129 3.84 6.93 -9.85
C SER A 129 2.82 7.67 -8.97
N ASP A 130 1.54 7.42 -9.18
CA ASP A 130 0.49 8.00 -8.34
C ASP A 130 0.55 7.40 -6.93
N TYR A 131 0.70 6.09 -6.76
CA TYR A 131 0.89 5.46 -5.45
C TYR A 131 2.10 6.03 -4.68
N LEU A 132 3.21 6.29 -5.38
CA LEU A 132 4.39 6.92 -4.78
C LEU A 132 4.13 8.36 -4.32
N LYS A 133 3.40 9.16 -5.12
CA LYS A 133 3.02 10.54 -4.79
C LYS A 133 2.05 10.59 -3.61
N ASP A 134 1.12 9.65 -3.56
CA ASP A 134 0.15 9.48 -2.49
C ASP A 134 0.76 8.84 -1.23
N ARG A 135 2.10 8.58 -1.27
CA ARG A 135 2.89 8.07 -0.15
C ARG A 135 2.45 6.70 0.37
N TYR A 136 1.89 5.86 -0.48
CA TYR A 136 1.67 4.46 -0.10
C TYR A 136 3.00 3.77 0.22
N PRO A 137 3.10 2.99 1.31
CA PRO A 137 4.23 2.12 1.53
C PRO A 137 4.33 1.10 0.38
N ILE A 138 5.50 1.06 -0.27
CA ILE A 138 5.75 0.14 -1.40
C ILE A 138 6.89 -0.79 -1.02
N LEU A 139 6.62 -2.10 -1.08
CA LEU A 139 7.61 -3.15 -0.91
C LEU A 139 7.87 -3.83 -2.25
N THR A 140 9.14 -3.98 -2.64
CA THR A 140 9.53 -4.58 -3.92
C THR A 140 10.33 -5.87 -3.70
N PHE A 141 10.02 -6.89 -4.50
CA PHE A 141 10.72 -8.17 -4.56
C PHE A 141 11.20 -8.48 -5.97
#